data_f9998e171530258f934786d4a871d699
#
_entry.id   f9998e171530258f934786d4a871d699
#
_cell.length_a   1.000
_cell.length_b   1.000
_cell.length_c   1.000
_cell.angle_alpha   90.00
_cell.angle_beta   90.00
_cell.angle_gamma   90.00
#
_symmetry.space_group_name_H-M   'P 1'
#
loop_
_entity.id
_entity.type
_entity.pdbx_description
1 polymer ?
#
loop_
_entity_poly.entity_id
_entity_poly.type
_entity_poly.pdbx_seq_one_letter_code
_entity_poly.pdbx_strand_id
1 'polypeptide(L)'
;MENSIYVIKVGSDSVYQKDSPILSEIKDLLDKNKKVILVSGGARSIKDYYYENSIEEKFVTLYKNGDSVRFSNSEDIYNIKNAYLNGVLKILKTEFSEYKIYCHTGDFNNLISGEVGKPLKINQNGKPQILRGSHYGTIKSISEKNVRNLLAINDLIILSPPVYEESLKSIINVDADMLASHLAVSLKAAHLRFVTSSPGILKNINDSESLIKDIYLDSDLTSVKGRMKQKVRAANFALKNGYCDIQICGYNSLYK
;
A
#
# COMPACT_ATOMS: atom_id res chain seq x y z
N MET A 1 -8.97 15.89 23.44
CA MET A 1 -9.14 14.64 22.67
C MET A 1 -7.93 14.56 21.75
N GLU A 2 -7.06 13.57 21.94
CA GLU A 2 -5.93 13.36 21.04
C GLU A 2 -6.45 13.22 19.59
N ASN A 3 -5.84 13.98 18.68
CA ASN A 3 -6.18 13.89 17.24
C ASN A 3 -5.87 12.47 16.77
N SER A 4 -6.88 11.61 16.72
CA SER A 4 -6.73 10.23 16.26
C SER A 4 -6.28 10.22 14.81
N ILE A 5 -5.15 9.54 14.55
CA ILE A 5 -4.61 9.36 13.21
C ILE A 5 -5.24 8.10 12.61
N TYR A 6 -5.77 8.24 11.39
CA TYR A 6 -6.24 7.13 10.57
C TYR A 6 -5.21 6.84 9.48
N VAL A 7 -4.72 5.62 9.43
CA VAL A 7 -3.93 5.12 8.28
C VAL A 7 -4.84 4.23 7.46
N ILE A 8 -5.11 4.65 6.23
CA ILE A 8 -6.05 3.98 5.33
C ILE A 8 -5.30 3.56 4.07
N LYS A 9 -5.32 2.27 3.76
CA LYS A 9 -4.76 1.76 2.52
C LYS A 9 -5.87 1.43 1.54
N VAL A 10 -5.79 1.99 0.34
CA VAL A 10 -6.73 1.73 -0.76
C VAL A 10 -6.03 1.12 -1.97
N GLY A 11 -6.74 0.31 -2.75
CA GLY A 11 -6.30 -0.12 -4.08
C GLY A 11 -6.54 0.96 -5.12
N SER A 12 -5.75 1.01 -6.19
CA SER A 12 -6.00 1.95 -7.29
C SER A 12 -7.37 1.76 -7.93
N ASP A 13 -7.85 0.52 -8.04
CA ASP A 13 -9.17 0.25 -8.64
C ASP A 13 -10.29 0.99 -7.91
N SER A 14 -10.21 1.11 -6.58
CA SER A 14 -11.18 1.85 -5.76
C SER A 14 -11.14 3.36 -6.04
N VAL A 15 -9.97 3.90 -6.33
CA VAL A 15 -9.78 5.33 -6.64
C VAL A 15 -10.30 5.68 -8.04
N TYR A 16 -10.15 4.77 -9.00
CA TYR A 16 -10.65 4.95 -10.36
C TYR A 16 -12.16 4.72 -10.50
N GLN A 17 -12.82 4.25 -9.46
CA GLN A 17 -14.27 4.08 -9.47
C GLN A 17 -14.94 5.46 -9.39
N LYS A 18 -15.85 5.73 -10.34
CA LYS A 18 -16.69 6.93 -10.28
C LYS A 18 -17.52 6.91 -8.98
N ASP A 19 -17.59 8.05 -8.32
CA ASP A 19 -18.33 8.23 -7.04
C ASP A 19 -17.90 7.18 -5.98
N SER A 20 -16.59 7.00 -5.85
CA SER A 20 -16.00 5.98 -4.97
C SER A 20 -16.45 6.16 -3.52
N PRO A 21 -17.20 5.20 -2.93
CA PRO A 21 -17.68 5.32 -1.56
C PRO A 21 -16.58 5.55 -0.54
N ILE A 22 -15.40 4.93 -0.77
CA ILE A 22 -14.28 5.08 0.15
C ILE A 22 -13.71 6.50 0.18
N LEU A 23 -13.70 7.21 -0.97
CA LEU A 23 -13.24 8.60 -1.02
C LEU A 23 -14.22 9.51 -0.27
N SER A 24 -15.52 9.27 -0.37
CA SER A 24 -16.55 9.97 0.41
C SER A 24 -16.37 9.73 1.91
N GLU A 25 -16.14 8.48 2.35
CA GLU A 25 -15.87 8.19 3.77
C GLU A 25 -14.60 8.88 4.29
N ILE A 26 -13.56 9.01 3.45
CA ILE A 26 -12.36 9.75 3.83
C ILE A 26 -12.67 11.24 3.99
N LYS A 27 -13.49 11.85 3.11
CA LYS A 27 -13.95 13.25 3.25
C LYS A 27 -14.72 13.43 4.56
N ASP A 28 -15.62 12.52 4.90
CA ASP A 28 -16.35 12.55 6.18
C ASP A 28 -15.39 12.53 7.42
N LEU A 29 -14.27 11.81 7.33
CA LEU A 29 -13.24 11.84 8.38
C LEU A 29 -12.58 13.22 8.46
N LEU A 30 -12.20 13.79 7.32
CA LEU A 30 -11.56 15.10 7.22
C LEU A 30 -12.48 16.21 7.74
N ASP A 31 -13.76 16.18 7.37
CA ASP A 31 -14.80 17.13 7.83
C ASP A 31 -15.03 17.05 9.35
N LYS A 32 -14.78 15.88 9.95
CA LYS A 32 -14.75 15.68 11.40
C LYS A 32 -13.38 16.03 12.04
N ASN A 33 -12.51 16.75 11.32
CA ASN A 33 -11.17 17.14 11.76
C ASN A 33 -10.27 15.95 12.18
N LYS A 34 -10.44 14.77 11.58
CA LYS A 34 -9.55 13.65 11.80
C LYS A 34 -8.30 13.79 10.94
N LYS A 35 -7.16 13.35 11.44
CA LYS A 35 -5.91 13.31 10.66
C LYS A 35 -5.82 12.00 9.91
N VAL A 36 -5.68 12.08 8.59
CA VAL A 36 -5.68 10.91 7.70
C VAL A 36 -4.36 10.80 6.94
N ILE A 37 -3.81 9.59 6.93
CA ILE A 37 -2.74 9.19 6.01
C ILE A 37 -3.33 8.16 5.06
N LEU A 38 -3.45 8.52 3.80
CA LEU A 38 -3.94 7.66 2.74
C LEU A 38 -2.78 7.03 1.99
N VAL A 39 -2.68 5.71 2.02
CA VAL A 39 -1.69 4.95 1.24
C VAL A 39 -2.39 4.33 0.04
N SER A 40 -2.00 4.73 -1.16
CA SER A 40 -2.59 4.18 -2.39
C SER A 40 -1.70 3.14 -3.04
N GLY A 41 -2.29 2.02 -3.45
CA GLY A 41 -1.67 1.09 -4.40
C GLY A 41 -1.78 1.61 -5.84
N GLY A 42 -0.96 1.10 -6.75
CA GLY A 42 -0.87 1.61 -8.13
C GLY A 42 -1.09 0.57 -9.23
N ALA A 43 -1.64 -0.60 -8.92
CA ALA A 43 -1.70 -1.71 -9.89
C ALA A 43 -2.39 -1.31 -11.21
N ARG A 44 -3.52 -0.61 -11.15
CA ARG A 44 -4.24 -0.11 -12.33
C ARG A 44 -3.45 1.00 -13.02
N SER A 45 -2.98 2.01 -12.28
CA SER A 45 -2.18 3.11 -12.83
C SER A 45 -0.94 2.60 -13.58
N ILE A 46 -0.26 1.58 -13.04
CA ILE A 46 0.92 0.99 -13.68
C ILE A 46 0.50 0.29 -14.97
N LYS A 47 -0.57 -0.52 -14.92
CA LYS A 47 -1.07 -1.22 -16.11
C LYS A 47 -1.45 -0.25 -17.22
N ASP A 48 -2.22 0.79 -16.89
CA ASP A 48 -2.70 1.79 -17.87
C ASP A 48 -1.51 2.57 -18.45
N TYR A 49 -0.58 3.04 -17.59
CA TYR A 49 0.62 3.77 -18.03
C TYR A 49 1.52 2.93 -18.94
N TYR A 50 1.75 1.65 -18.61
CA TYR A 50 2.57 0.75 -19.42
C TYR A 50 1.91 0.48 -20.77
N TYR A 51 0.60 0.28 -20.79
CA TYR A 51 -0.17 0.12 -22.02
C TYR A 51 -0.09 1.37 -22.94
N GLU A 52 -0.34 2.57 -22.37
CA GLU A 52 -0.32 3.85 -23.09
C GLU A 52 1.07 4.18 -23.67
N ASN A 53 2.14 3.77 -22.99
CA ASN A 53 3.52 4.02 -23.41
C ASN A 53 4.17 2.84 -24.14
N SER A 54 3.42 1.79 -24.47
CA SER A 54 3.91 0.57 -25.13
C SER A 54 5.10 -0.09 -24.38
N ILE A 55 5.05 -0.06 -23.05
CA ILE A 55 6.06 -0.68 -22.17
C ILE A 55 5.58 -2.09 -21.79
N GLU A 56 6.44 -3.08 -21.92
CA GLU A 56 6.13 -4.45 -21.51
C GLU A 56 6.27 -4.63 -19.99
N GLU A 57 5.22 -5.16 -19.35
CA GLU A 57 5.29 -5.54 -17.94
C GLU A 57 6.07 -6.85 -17.79
N LYS A 58 7.11 -6.81 -16.94
CA LYS A 58 7.95 -7.99 -16.67
C LYS A 58 7.50 -8.67 -15.38
N PHE A 59 7.05 -9.91 -15.48
CA PHE A 59 6.72 -10.75 -14.33
C PHE A 59 7.66 -11.94 -14.26
N VAL A 60 8.03 -12.31 -13.05
CA VAL A 60 8.85 -13.48 -12.76
C VAL A 60 8.20 -14.37 -11.72
N THR A 61 8.36 -15.68 -11.85
CA THR A 61 7.83 -16.66 -10.91
C THR A 61 8.87 -16.98 -9.84
N LEU A 62 8.54 -16.77 -8.57
CA LEU A 62 9.43 -17.09 -7.46
C LEU A 62 9.56 -18.60 -7.30
N TYR A 63 10.80 -19.10 -7.12
CA TYR A 63 11.08 -20.52 -7.01
C TYR A 63 10.46 -21.16 -5.77
N LYS A 64 10.43 -20.43 -4.65
CA LYS A 64 10.01 -20.97 -3.33
C LYS A 64 8.54 -21.35 -3.27
N ASN A 65 7.66 -20.55 -3.87
CA ASN A 65 6.21 -20.64 -3.66
C ASN A 65 5.38 -20.50 -4.95
N GLY A 66 6.04 -20.33 -6.10
CA GLY A 66 5.36 -20.16 -7.39
C GLY A 66 4.64 -18.81 -7.55
N ASP A 67 4.78 -17.87 -6.61
CA ASP A 67 4.14 -16.55 -6.71
C ASP A 67 4.74 -15.78 -7.89
N SER A 68 3.87 -15.15 -8.69
CA SER A 68 4.28 -14.22 -9.73
C SER A 68 4.48 -12.83 -9.14
N VAL A 69 5.65 -12.25 -9.33
CA VAL A 69 5.99 -10.90 -8.87
C VAL A 69 6.47 -10.05 -10.03
N ARG A 70 6.15 -8.74 -10.00
CA ARG A 70 6.67 -7.80 -10.98
C ARG A 70 8.16 -7.62 -10.77
N PHE A 71 8.94 -7.79 -11.82
CA PHE A 71 10.33 -7.41 -11.84
C PHE A 71 10.45 -5.97 -12.33
N SER A 72 11.24 -5.16 -11.64
CA SER A 72 11.51 -3.77 -12.01
C SER A 72 12.99 -3.51 -11.88
N ASN A 73 13.63 -3.08 -12.94
CA ASN A 73 15.03 -2.62 -12.94
C ASN A 73 15.10 -1.10 -12.67
N SER A 74 16.26 -0.50 -12.86
CA SER A 74 16.50 0.93 -12.64
C SER A 74 15.68 1.86 -13.55
N GLU A 75 15.30 1.42 -14.74
CA GLU A 75 14.44 2.17 -15.67
C GLU A 75 12.97 1.96 -15.32
N ASP A 76 12.56 0.70 -15.14
CA ASP A 76 11.18 0.34 -14.83
C ASP A 76 10.66 1.04 -13.57
N ILE A 77 11.53 1.27 -12.57
CA ILE A 77 11.11 1.91 -11.32
C ILE A 77 10.66 3.37 -11.51
N TYR A 78 11.28 4.11 -12.44
CA TYR A 78 10.85 5.46 -12.79
C TYR A 78 9.55 5.46 -13.59
N ASN A 79 9.33 4.47 -14.45
CA ASN A 79 8.04 4.26 -15.13
C ASN A 79 6.93 3.98 -14.10
N ILE A 80 7.20 3.17 -13.10
CA ILE A 80 6.28 2.93 -11.98
C ILE A 80 5.96 4.24 -11.23
N LYS A 81 6.98 5.05 -10.90
CA LYS A 81 6.77 6.37 -10.28
C LYS A 81 5.89 7.27 -11.13
N ASN A 82 6.16 7.36 -12.42
CA ASN A 82 5.38 8.17 -13.36
C ASN A 82 3.93 7.68 -13.47
N ALA A 83 3.73 6.37 -13.46
CA ALA A 83 2.40 5.77 -13.43
C ALA A 83 1.58 6.18 -12.20
N TYR A 84 2.20 6.24 -11.02
CA TYR A 84 1.54 6.77 -9.82
C TYR A 84 1.22 8.25 -9.96
N LEU A 85 2.19 9.06 -10.42
CA LEU A 85 2.03 10.53 -10.54
C LEU A 85 0.94 10.91 -11.53
N ASN A 86 0.91 10.27 -12.70
CA ASN A 86 -0.03 10.58 -13.80
C ASN A 86 -1.38 9.87 -13.64
N GLY A 87 -1.44 8.81 -12.83
CA GLY A 87 -2.63 8.02 -12.57
C GLY A 87 -3.27 8.35 -11.22
N VAL A 88 -3.19 7.42 -10.29
CA VAL A 88 -3.92 7.45 -9.01
C VAL A 88 -3.67 8.71 -8.18
N LEU A 89 -2.43 9.23 -8.14
CA LEU A 89 -2.13 10.43 -7.35
C LEU A 89 -2.71 11.70 -7.98
N LYS A 90 -2.79 11.77 -9.31
CA LYS A 90 -3.47 12.87 -10.01
C LYS A 90 -4.95 12.90 -9.66
N ILE A 91 -5.62 11.74 -9.67
CA ILE A 91 -7.03 11.62 -9.30
C ILE A 91 -7.23 12.05 -7.85
N LEU A 92 -6.44 11.52 -6.92
CA LEU A 92 -6.55 11.84 -5.49
C LEU A 92 -6.28 13.32 -5.20
N LYS A 93 -5.33 13.95 -5.89
CA LYS A 93 -5.10 15.39 -5.77
C LYS A 93 -6.30 16.23 -6.21
N THR A 94 -6.97 15.82 -7.29
CA THR A 94 -8.18 16.48 -7.76
C THR A 94 -9.34 16.26 -6.79
N GLU A 95 -9.53 15.03 -6.34
CA GLU A 95 -10.64 14.63 -5.46
C GLU A 95 -10.60 15.33 -4.09
N PHE A 96 -9.41 15.56 -3.55
CA PHE A 96 -9.20 16.21 -2.25
C PHE A 96 -8.67 17.65 -2.37
N SER A 97 -8.93 18.34 -3.50
CA SER A 97 -8.40 19.69 -3.75
C SER A 97 -8.92 20.76 -2.79
N GLU A 98 -10.03 20.53 -2.12
CA GLU A 98 -10.63 21.41 -1.10
C GLU A 98 -9.95 21.33 0.27
N TYR A 99 -9.12 20.30 0.50
CA TYR A 99 -8.40 20.07 1.75
C TYR A 99 -6.93 20.49 1.60
N LYS A 100 -6.29 20.77 2.72
CA LYS A 100 -4.85 20.98 2.76
C LYS A 100 -4.13 19.65 2.72
N ILE A 101 -3.56 19.32 1.55
CA ILE A 101 -2.99 17.98 1.30
C ILE A 101 -1.48 18.04 1.09
N TYR A 102 -0.77 17.01 1.61
CA TYR A 102 0.56 16.62 1.17
C TYR A 102 0.45 15.33 0.37
N CYS A 103 0.89 15.33 -0.89
CA CYS A 103 0.75 14.17 -1.78
C CYS A 103 2.07 13.87 -2.48
N HIS A 104 2.64 12.68 -2.24
CA HIS A 104 3.98 12.36 -2.70
C HIS A 104 4.20 10.86 -3.01
N THR A 105 5.19 10.60 -3.88
CA THR A 105 5.77 9.27 -4.17
C THR A 105 7.25 9.41 -4.53
N GLY A 106 8.06 8.41 -4.27
CA GLY A 106 9.49 8.39 -4.59
C GLY A 106 10.38 8.88 -3.46
N ASP A 107 11.02 10.04 -3.63
CA ASP A 107 11.84 10.64 -2.58
C ASP A 107 10.96 11.41 -1.59
N PHE A 108 10.83 10.90 -0.39
CA PHE A 108 9.96 11.44 0.66
C PHE A 108 10.67 12.44 1.59
N ASN A 109 11.78 13.09 1.15
CA ASN A 109 12.48 14.08 1.95
C ASN A 109 12.74 13.62 3.40
N ASN A 110 13.34 12.45 3.57
CA ASN A 110 13.62 11.80 4.85
C ASN A 110 12.39 11.40 5.69
N LEU A 111 11.20 11.30 5.09
CA LEU A 111 10.03 10.76 5.79
C LEU A 111 10.09 9.24 5.89
N ILE A 112 10.44 8.59 4.78
CA ILE A 112 10.43 7.14 4.63
C ILE A 112 11.68 6.74 3.88
N SER A 113 12.42 5.76 4.41
CA SER A 113 13.53 5.12 3.70
C SER A 113 13.23 3.64 3.46
N GLY A 114 13.67 3.15 2.31
CA GLY A 114 13.60 1.76 1.94
C GLY A 114 14.92 1.02 2.18
N GLU A 115 14.87 -0.28 2.04
CA GLU A 115 16.01 -1.19 2.00
C GLU A 115 15.81 -2.14 0.83
N VAL A 116 16.79 -2.21 -0.08
CA VAL A 116 16.73 -3.08 -1.24
C VAL A 116 16.66 -4.55 -0.83
N GLY A 117 15.78 -5.30 -1.49
CA GLY A 117 15.59 -6.71 -1.23
C GLY A 117 16.79 -7.57 -1.72
N LYS A 118 16.88 -8.78 -1.19
CA LYS A 118 17.83 -9.78 -1.71
C LYS A 118 17.51 -10.11 -3.16
N PRO A 119 18.53 -10.54 -3.96
CA PRO A 119 18.28 -11.04 -5.31
C PRO A 119 17.16 -12.08 -5.35
N LEU A 120 16.32 -12.00 -6.35
CA LEU A 120 15.16 -12.89 -6.48
C LEU A 120 15.63 -14.29 -6.90
N LYS A 121 15.18 -15.33 -6.18
CA LYS A 121 15.35 -16.71 -6.63
C LYS A 121 14.09 -17.08 -7.42
N ILE A 122 14.24 -17.12 -8.76
CA ILE A 122 13.13 -17.37 -9.68
C ILE A 122 13.15 -18.81 -10.19
N ASN A 123 12.00 -19.26 -10.69
CA ASN A 123 11.86 -20.52 -11.41
C ASN A 123 12.02 -20.24 -12.91
N GLN A 124 13.09 -20.78 -13.51
CA GLN A 124 13.27 -20.75 -14.95
C GLN A 124 13.31 -22.19 -15.47
N ASN A 125 12.27 -22.58 -16.19
CA ASN A 125 12.14 -23.93 -16.76
C ASN A 125 12.32 -25.05 -15.70
N GLY A 126 11.72 -24.89 -14.51
CA GLY A 126 11.81 -25.86 -13.41
C GLY A 126 13.08 -25.78 -12.57
N LYS A 127 14.04 -24.93 -12.93
CA LYS A 127 15.32 -24.76 -12.21
C LYS A 127 15.38 -23.43 -11.46
N PRO A 128 16.04 -23.38 -10.29
CA PRO A 128 16.26 -22.13 -9.57
C PRO A 128 17.33 -21.29 -10.25
N GLN A 129 17.03 -20.02 -10.50
CA GLN A 129 17.97 -19.03 -11.00
C GLN A 129 17.96 -17.80 -10.09
N ILE A 130 19.12 -17.15 -9.94
CA ILE A 130 19.25 -15.90 -9.18
C ILE A 130 19.15 -14.73 -10.15
N LEU A 131 18.10 -13.93 -9.98
CA LEU A 131 17.87 -12.69 -10.73
C LEU A 131 18.29 -11.49 -9.88
N ARG A 132 19.25 -10.71 -10.38
CA ARG A 132 19.80 -9.51 -9.73
C ARG A 132 19.24 -8.24 -10.40
N GLY A 133 19.51 -7.08 -9.77
CA GLY A 133 19.12 -5.78 -10.33
C GLY A 133 17.65 -5.43 -10.16
N SER A 134 16.93 -6.16 -9.29
CA SER A 134 15.56 -5.79 -8.94
C SER A 134 15.55 -4.58 -8.02
N HIS A 135 14.82 -3.54 -8.40
CA HIS A 135 14.49 -2.37 -7.58
C HIS A 135 13.24 -2.63 -6.72
N TYR A 136 13.23 -3.75 -6.02
CA TYR A 136 12.21 -4.14 -5.05
C TYR A 136 12.83 -4.26 -3.66
N GLY A 137 12.09 -3.86 -2.64
CA GLY A 137 12.58 -3.94 -1.28
C GLY A 137 11.47 -3.84 -0.23
N THR A 138 11.90 -3.43 0.96
CA THR A 138 11.06 -3.27 2.15
C THR A 138 11.21 -1.87 2.73
N ILE A 139 10.34 -1.48 3.64
CA ILE A 139 10.49 -0.27 4.44
C ILE A 139 11.59 -0.51 5.47
N LYS A 140 12.58 0.37 5.49
CA LYS A 140 13.67 0.37 6.48
C LYS A 140 13.31 1.19 7.72
N SER A 141 12.84 2.41 7.49
CA SER A 141 12.47 3.31 8.59
C SER A 141 11.44 4.35 8.17
N ILE A 142 10.71 4.86 9.16
CA ILE A 142 9.80 6.00 9.05
C ILE A 142 10.19 7.03 10.11
N SER A 143 10.36 8.28 9.70
CA SER A 143 10.59 9.40 10.61
C SER A 143 9.27 9.86 11.22
N GLU A 144 8.92 9.31 12.40
CA GLU A 144 7.71 9.71 13.13
C GLU A 144 7.61 11.23 13.28
N LYS A 145 8.71 11.88 13.70
CA LYS A 145 8.77 13.33 13.88
C LYS A 145 8.37 14.09 12.62
N ASN A 146 8.94 13.72 11.47
CA ASN A 146 8.70 14.44 10.22
C ASN A 146 7.27 14.20 9.71
N VAL A 147 6.75 12.98 9.84
CA VAL A 147 5.36 12.69 9.46
C VAL A 147 4.38 13.44 10.36
N ARG A 148 4.60 13.49 11.69
CA ARG A 148 3.76 14.27 12.60
C ARG A 148 3.81 15.77 12.30
N ASN A 149 4.98 16.32 11.95
CA ASN A 149 5.10 17.73 11.53
C ASN A 149 4.25 18.00 10.27
N LEU A 150 4.24 17.09 9.30
CA LEU A 150 3.37 17.22 8.13
C LEU A 150 1.88 17.12 8.47
N LEU A 151 1.49 16.20 9.37
CA LEU A 151 0.11 16.09 9.84
C LEU A 151 -0.36 17.33 10.60
N ALA A 152 0.55 18.04 11.29
CA ALA A 152 0.20 19.27 12.00
C ALA A 152 -0.25 20.39 11.04
N ILE A 153 0.27 20.41 9.82
CA ILE A 153 0.03 21.49 8.85
C ILE A 153 -0.83 21.05 7.65
N ASN A 154 -1.20 19.79 7.55
CA ASN A 154 -2.07 19.24 6.49
C ASN A 154 -3.24 18.48 7.12
N ASP A 155 -4.35 18.44 6.40
CA ASP A 155 -5.53 17.65 6.78
C ASP A 155 -5.34 16.19 6.36
N LEU A 156 -4.78 15.99 5.17
CA LEU A 156 -4.56 14.70 4.55
C LEU A 156 -3.12 14.56 4.04
N ILE A 157 -2.50 13.43 4.36
CA ILE A 157 -1.23 13.00 3.74
C ILE A 157 -1.53 11.83 2.80
N ILE A 158 -1.16 11.95 1.53
CA ILE A 158 -1.29 10.90 0.52
C ILE A 158 0.10 10.39 0.15
N LEU A 159 0.36 9.11 0.41
CA LEU A 159 1.64 8.48 0.14
C LEU A 159 1.46 7.23 -0.72
N SER A 160 2.40 7.02 -1.64
CA SER A 160 2.39 5.82 -2.50
C SER A 160 3.81 5.35 -2.77
N PRO A 161 4.06 4.05 -2.95
CA PRO A 161 5.32 3.58 -3.51
C PRO A 161 5.63 4.26 -4.86
N PRO A 162 6.88 4.27 -5.32
CA PRO A 162 8.09 3.73 -4.68
C PRO A 162 8.60 4.59 -3.52
N VAL A 163 9.66 4.13 -2.82
CA VAL A 163 10.35 4.86 -1.74
C VAL A 163 11.84 4.98 -2.04
N TYR A 164 12.49 6.01 -1.48
CA TYR A 164 13.95 6.21 -1.66
C TYR A 164 14.76 5.18 -0.88
N GLU A 165 15.86 4.74 -1.48
CA GLU A 165 16.84 3.83 -0.91
C GLU A 165 18.24 4.42 -1.03
N GLU A 166 18.91 4.60 0.13
CA GLU A 166 20.14 5.35 0.25
C GLU A 166 21.34 4.69 -0.44
N SER A 167 21.50 3.36 -0.33
CA SER A 167 22.67 2.65 -0.88
C SER A 167 22.68 2.62 -2.40
N LEU A 168 21.51 2.59 -3.01
CA LEU A 168 21.35 2.68 -4.46
C LEU A 168 21.30 4.12 -4.96
N LYS A 169 21.12 5.10 -4.07
CA LYS A 169 20.80 6.50 -4.41
C LYS A 169 19.65 6.59 -5.41
N SER A 170 18.66 5.76 -5.24
CA SER A 170 17.54 5.58 -6.17
C SER A 170 16.28 5.22 -5.41
N ILE A 171 15.18 5.04 -6.13
CA ILE A 171 13.92 4.59 -5.58
C ILE A 171 13.74 3.10 -5.78
N ILE A 172 13.02 2.46 -4.87
CA ILE A 172 12.66 1.04 -4.93
C ILE A 172 11.16 0.85 -4.76
N ASN A 173 10.60 -0.15 -5.43
CA ASN A 173 9.21 -0.53 -5.22
C ASN A 173 9.08 -1.29 -3.91
N VAL A 174 8.07 -0.93 -3.12
CA VAL A 174 7.69 -1.60 -1.88
C VAL A 174 6.20 -1.93 -1.90
N ASP A 175 5.81 -2.88 -1.07
CA ASP A 175 4.39 -3.22 -0.90
C ASP A 175 3.65 -2.09 -0.18
N ALA A 176 2.55 -1.59 -0.79
CA ALA A 176 1.75 -0.50 -0.23
C ALA A 176 0.98 -0.90 1.05
N ASP A 177 0.59 -2.17 1.21
CA ASP A 177 -0.03 -2.68 2.42
C ASP A 177 1.01 -2.67 3.57
N MET A 178 2.27 -3.08 3.29
CA MET A 178 3.37 -2.99 4.25
C MET A 178 3.72 -1.54 4.61
N LEU A 179 3.73 -0.62 3.63
CA LEU A 179 3.94 0.81 3.88
C LEU A 179 2.91 1.36 4.87
N ALA A 180 1.63 1.04 4.67
CA ALA A 180 0.56 1.44 5.59
C ALA A 180 0.76 0.88 7.01
N SER A 181 1.15 -0.40 7.12
CA SER A 181 1.43 -1.02 8.42
C SER A 181 2.60 -0.36 9.14
N HIS A 182 3.70 -0.09 8.44
CA HIS A 182 4.85 0.60 9.03
C HIS A 182 4.48 2.01 9.51
N LEU A 183 3.68 2.76 8.75
CA LEU A 183 3.17 4.07 9.15
C LEU A 183 2.30 3.97 10.41
N ALA A 184 1.35 3.04 10.45
CA ALA A 184 0.46 2.86 11.60
C ALA A 184 1.24 2.50 12.88
N VAL A 185 2.18 1.57 12.79
CA VAL A 185 3.02 1.15 13.92
C VAL A 185 3.91 2.31 14.40
N SER A 186 4.65 2.96 13.48
CA SER A 186 5.59 4.03 13.84
C SER A 186 4.90 5.25 14.45
N LEU A 187 3.69 5.57 14.00
CA LEU A 187 2.92 6.71 14.50
C LEU A 187 2.01 6.39 15.69
N LYS A 188 1.92 5.12 16.08
CA LYS A 188 0.90 4.64 17.02
C LYS A 188 -0.48 5.18 16.61
N ALA A 189 -0.82 5.01 15.33
CA ALA A 189 -2.07 5.52 14.77
C ALA A 189 -3.28 4.91 15.49
N ALA A 190 -4.38 5.61 15.59
CA ALA A 190 -5.58 5.07 16.23
C ALA A 190 -6.21 3.95 15.40
N HIS A 191 -6.13 4.05 14.07
CA HIS A 191 -6.82 3.13 13.16
C HIS A 191 -5.96 2.77 11.95
N LEU A 192 -5.85 1.47 11.64
CA LEU A 192 -5.29 0.96 10.40
C LEU A 192 -6.39 0.22 9.62
N ARG A 193 -6.67 0.69 8.41
CA ARG A 193 -7.72 0.14 7.55
C ARG A 193 -7.15 -0.28 6.20
N PHE A 194 -7.33 -1.55 5.84
CA PHE A 194 -7.05 -2.08 4.50
C PHE A 194 -8.35 -2.21 3.74
N VAL A 195 -8.60 -1.31 2.83
CA VAL A 195 -9.84 -1.31 2.05
C VAL A 195 -9.73 -2.27 0.87
N THR A 196 -10.77 -3.05 0.66
CA THR A 196 -10.90 -4.05 -0.40
C THR A 196 -12.28 -4.02 -1.03
N SER A 197 -12.42 -4.56 -2.24
CA SER A 197 -13.72 -4.66 -2.92
C SER A 197 -14.65 -5.73 -2.32
N SER A 198 -14.11 -6.68 -1.56
CA SER A 198 -14.90 -7.64 -0.77
C SER A 198 -15.25 -7.06 0.60
N PRO A 199 -16.27 -7.59 1.30
CA PRO A 199 -16.62 -7.11 2.64
C PRO A 199 -15.50 -7.32 3.67
N GLY A 200 -14.50 -8.12 3.35
CA GLY A 200 -13.34 -8.45 4.19
C GLY A 200 -12.69 -9.74 3.68
N ILE A 201 -12.14 -10.53 4.60
CA ILE A 201 -11.58 -11.84 4.27
C ILE A 201 -12.69 -12.88 4.29
N LEU A 202 -12.88 -13.58 3.17
CA LEU A 202 -13.86 -14.66 3.04
C LEU A 202 -13.17 -16.02 3.16
N LYS A 203 -13.80 -16.98 3.85
CA LYS A 203 -13.36 -18.39 3.85
C LYS A 203 -13.52 -19.00 2.45
N ASN A 204 -14.61 -18.60 1.76
CA ASN A 204 -14.89 -18.99 0.38
C ASN A 204 -15.18 -17.71 -0.42
N ILE A 205 -14.40 -17.44 -1.45
CA ILE A 205 -14.51 -16.22 -2.27
C ILE A 205 -15.87 -16.10 -2.98
N ASN A 206 -16.56 -17.21 -3.19
CA ASN A 206 -17.88 -17.27 -3.83
C ASN A 206 -19.05 -17.15 -2.84
N ASP A 207 -18.76 -16.99 -1.55
CA ASP A 207 -19.76 -16.90 -0.48
C ASP A 207 -19.49 -15.68 0.38
N SER A 208 -20.28 -14.61 0.18
CA SER A 208 -20.18 -13.34 0.91
C SER A 208 -20.46 -13.49 2.41
N GLU A 209 -21.22 -14.51 2.81
CA GLU A 209 -21.56 -14.79 4.21
C GLU A 209 -20.42 -15.51 4.95
N SER A 210 -19.44 -16.02 4.22
CA SER A 210 -18.26 -16.69 4.80
C SER A 210 -17.22 -15.74 5.40
N LEU A 211 -17.60 -14.52 5.80
CA LEU A 211 -16.71 -13.50 6.36
C LEU A 211 -16.02 -14.00 7.63
N ILE A 212 -14.68 -13.88 7.63
CA ILE A 212 -13.85 -14.08 8.82
C ILE A 212 -13.85 -12.76 9.59
N LYS A 213 -14.53 -12.72 10.73
CA LYS A 213 -14.68 -11.49 11.53
C LYS A 213 -13.41 -11.12 12.27
N ASP A 214 -12.75 -12.11 12.87
CA ASP A 214 -11.59 -11.91 13.73
C ASP A 214 -10.40 -12.75 13.26
N ILE A 215 -9.21 -12.15 13.25
CA ILE A 215 -7.96 -12.80 12.89
C ILE A 215 -6.96 -12.60 14.02
N TYR A 216 -6.38 -13.68 14.46
CA TYR A 216 -5.33 -13.73 15.45
C TYR A 216 -3.99 -14.11 14.80
N LEU A 217 -2.87 -13.88 15.49
CA LEU A 217 -1.52 -14.18 14.96
C LEU A 217 -1.32 -15.65 14.59
N ASP A 218 -2.01 -16.55 15.23
CA ASP A 218 -1.99 -18.00 15.04
C ASP A 218 -3.14 -18.52 14.14
N SER A 219 -3.97 -17.63 13.60
CA SER A 219 -5.06 -18.03 12.71
C SER A 219 -4.53 -18.77 11.48
N ASP A 220 -5.14 -19.90 11.16
CA ASP A 220 -4.86 -20.62 9.91
C ASP A 220 -5.48 -19.86 8.72
N LEU A 221 -4.62 -19.20 7.95
CA LEU A 221 -4.99 -18.43 6.77
C LEU A 221 -4.36 -18.99 5.49
N THR A 222 -4.05 -20.29 5.48
CA THR A 222 -3.43 -20.96 4.32
C THR A 222 -4.32 -20.95 3.09
N SER A 223 -5.65 -20.89 3.27
CA SER A 223 -6.63 -20.75 2.19
C SER A 223 -6.62 -19.36 1.53
N VAL A 224 -6.11 -18.32 2.21
CA VAL A 224 -6.08 -16.95 1.70
C VAL A 224 -4.99 -16.81 0.64
N LYS A 225 -5.37 -16.40 -0.56
CA LYS A 225 -4.47 -16.30 -1.74
C LYS A 225 -4.41 -14.89 -2.30
N GLY A 226 -3.45 -14.67 -3.20
CA GLY A 226 -3.32 -13.44 -4.00
C GLY A 226 -3.16 -12.16 -3.17
N ARG A 227 -3.81 -11.10 -3.59
CA ARG A 227 -3.72 -9.76 -2.95
C ARG A 227 -4.23 -9.75 -1.50
N MET A 228 -5.18 -10.62 -1.14
CA MET A 228 -5.66 -10.73 0.22
C MET A 228 -4.59 -11.28 1.17
N LYS A 229 -3.77 -12.24 0.72
CA LYS A 229 -2.62 -12.75 1.47
C LYS A 229 -1.61 -11.64 1.82
N GLN A 230 -1.41 -10.68 0.93
CA GLN A 230 -0.53 -9.52 1.19
C GLN A 230 -1.09 -8.64 2.31
N LYS A 231 -2.41 -8.34 2.29
CA LYS A 231 -3.07 -7.58 3.36
C LYS A 231 -2.98 -8.27 4.72
N VAL A 232 -3.24 -9.57 4.75
CA VAL A 232 -3.09 -10.39 5.97
C VAL A 232 -1.65 -10.36 6.48
N ARG A 233 -0.66 -10.46 5.60
CA ARG A 233 0.75 -10.35 5.98
C ARG A 233 1.07 -8.98 6.59
N ALA A 234 0.55 -7.92 6.01
CA ALA A 234 0.74 -6.55 6.49
C ALA A 234 0.03 -6.33 7.85
N ALA A 235 -1.19 -6.84 8.00
CA ALA A 235 -1.92 -6.83 9.27
C ALA A 235 -1.16 -7.59 10.37
N ASN A 236 -0.69 -8.81 10.06
CA ASN A 236 0.11 -9.61 10.99
C ASN A 236 1.43 -8.94 11.38
N PHE A 237 2.07 -8.20 10.47
CA PHE A 237 3.24 -7.38 10.82
C PHE A 237 2.87 -6.33 11.87
N ALA A 238 1.77 -5.61 11.69
CA ALA A 238 1.33 -4.60 12.65
C ALA A 238 0.96 -5.21 14.01
N LEU A 239 0.23 -6.35 14.04
CA LEU A 239 -0.09 -7.09 15.26
C LEU A 239 1.17 -7.52 16.03
N LYS A 240 2.16 -8.08 15.33
CA LYS A 240 3.45 -8.51 15.94
C LYS A 240 4.23 -7.35 16.55
N ASN A 241 4.00 -6.12 16.09
CA ASN A 241 4.60 -4.91 16.64
C ASN A 241 3.70 -4.21 17.68
N GLY A 242 2.74 -4.94 18.24
CA GLY A 242 1.90 -4.46 19.36
C GLY A 242 0.77 -3.53 18.94
N TYR A 243 0.45 -3.44 17.63
CA TYR A 243 -0.65 -2.63 17.14
C TYR A 243 -1.90 -3.48 16.92
N CYS A 244 -3.06 -3.07 17.48
CA CYS A 244 -4.26 -3.93 17.57
C CYS A 244 -5.48 -3.44 16.80
N ASP A 245 -5.64 -2.13 16.54
CA ASP A 245 -6.83 -1.63 15.83
C ASP A 245 -6.67 -1.69 14.32
N ILE A 246 -6.78 -2.90 13.79
CA ILE A 246 -6.58 -3.21 12.38
C ILE A 246 -7.86 -3.81 11.80
N GLN A 247 -8.31 -3.30 10.65
CA GLN A 247 -9.40 -3.90 9.89
C GLN A 247 -9.02 -4.12 8.43
N ILE A 248 -9.46 -5.24 7.88
CA ILE A 248 -9.53 -5.49 6.45
C ILE A 248 -11.01 -5.46 6.10
N CYS A 249 -11.46 -4.39 5.45
CA CYS A 249 -12.87 -4.06 5.31
C CYS A 249 -13.23 -3.70 3.86
N GLY A 250 -14.52 -3.87 3.54
CA GLY A 250 -15.10 -3.36 2.30
C GLY A 250 -15.36 -1.86 2.36
N TYR A 251 -15.90 -1.33 1.28
CA TYR A 251 -16.42 0.03 1.24
C TYR A 251 -17.57 0.21 2.26
N ASN A 252 -17.79 1.43 2.72
CA ASN A 252 -18.79 1.80 3.75
C ASN A 252 -18.54 1.14 5.11
N SER A 253 -17.29 0.95 5.50
CA SER A 253 -16.92 0.24 6.73
C SER A 253 -15.79 0.89 7.54
N LEU A 254 -15.36 2.11 7.22
CA LEU A 254 -14.26 2.76 7.95
C LEU A 254 -14.59 3.09 9.41
N TYR A 255 -15.89 3.21 9.73
CA TYR A 255 -16.38 3.63 11.04
C TYR A 255 -16.99 2.49 11.88
N LYS A 256 -17.03 1.27 11.35
CA LYS A 256 -17.68 0.13 12.02
C LYS A 256 -16.71 -0.66 12.87
#